data_5d4e26fe0b85991f9260ad96a2dc2520
#
_entry.id   5d4e26fe0b85991f9260ad96a2dc2520
#
_cell.length_a   1.000
_cell.length_b   1.000
_cell.length_c   1.000
_cell.angle_alpha   90.00
_cell.angle_beta   90.00
_cell.angle_gamma   90.00
#
_symmetry.space_group_name_H-M   'P 1'
#
loop_
_entity.id
_entity.type
_entity.pdbx_description
1 polymer ?
#
loop_
_entity_poly.entity_id
_entity_poly.type
_entity_poly.pdbx_seq_one_letter_code
_entity_poly.pdbx_strand_id
1 'polypeptide(L)'
;MRQGLILAAAVVLTLQSGALLAQSKTPLGFFITSAGSGDGANLGGIAGADAICQKLAAAAGAGNRTWRAYLSGVENGKPVNARDRIGPGPWFNAKGVQLAANVAELHSEAAKTGKEGSLTEKGATVNGRGDTPNTHDMLTGSQLDGTAFTDGQDHTCNNWASNSTGSAQLGHHDRQGGGANPTSWNSAHASKGCSQANLVGTGGAGLFYCFAAK
;
A
#
# COMPACT_ATOMS: atom_id res chain seq x y z
N MET A 1 47.39 -47.86 -54.61
CA MET A 1 46.00 -47.39 -54.62
C MET A 1 45.48 -47.57 -53.18
N ARG A 2 45.43 -46.47 -52.39
CA ARG A 2 44.89 -46.50 -51.05
C ARG A 2 43.55 -45.75 -50.99
N GLN A 3 42.51 -46.50 -50.74
CA GLN A 3 41.15 -45.94 -50.57
C GLN A 3 41.02 -45.41 -49.14
N GLY A 4 40.81 -44.10 -48.99
CA GLY A 4 40.50 -43.45 -47.70
C GLY A 4 39.02 -43.51 -47.43
N LEU A 5 38.66 -44.07 -46.31
CA LEU A 5 37.28 -44.11 -45.78
C LEU A 5 36.98 -42.80 -45.03
N ILE A 6 36.01 -42.05 -45.54
CA ILE A 6 35.54 -40.82 -44.87
C ILE A 6 34.35 -41.23 -43.94
N LEU A 7 34.58 -41.20 -42.64
CA LEU A 7 33.49 -41.30 -41.66
C LEU A 7 32.78 -39.93 -41.50
N ALA A 8 31.53 -39.88 -41.86
CA ALA A 8 30.68 -38.75 -41.57
C ALA A 8 30.05 -38.92 -40.18
N ALA A 9 30.45 -38.06 -39.24
CA ALA A 9 29.85 -38.00 -37.91
C ALA A 9 28.58 -37.15 -37.97
N ALA A 10 27.41 -37.76 -37.76
CA ALA A 10 26.14 -37.05 -37.61
C ALA A 10 26.02 -36.51 -36.18
N VAL A 11 26.00 -35.17 -36.05
CA VAL A 11 25.73 -34.48 -34.79
C VAL A 11 24.22 -34.39 -34.62
N VAL A 12 23.68 -35.15 -33.67
CA VAL A 12 22.27 -35.06 -33.28
C VAL A 12 22.12 -33.91 -32.26
N LEU A 13 21.58 -32.77 -32.70
CA LEU A 13 21.19 -31.68 -31.80
C LEU A 13 19.87 -32.06 -31.13
N THR A 14 19.93 -32.41 -29.84
CA THR A 14 18.72 -32.56 -29.02
C THR A 14 18.28 -31.17 -28.55
N LEU A 15 17.19 -30.63 -29.10
CA LEU A 15 16.49 -29.47 -28.63
C LEU A 15 15.80 -29.83 -27.27
N GLN A 16 16.41 -29.44 -26.15
CA GLN A 16 15.74 -29.50 -24.87
C GLN A 16 14.76 -28.32 -24.78
N SER A 17 13.49 -28.60 -25.02
CA SER A 17 12.40 -27.65 -24.72
C SER A 17 12.25 -27.53 -23.20
N GLY A 18 12.96 -26.59 -22.61
CA GLY A 18 12.77 -26.18 -21.22
C GLY A 18 11.39 -25.52 -21.10
N ALA A 19 10.39 -26.26 -20.65
CA ALA A 19 9.13 -25.66 -20.20
C ALA A 19 9.44 -24.76 -18.99
N LEU A 20 9.49 -23.44 -19.19
CA LEU A 20 9.41 -22.47 -18.09
C LEU A 20 8.04 -22.68 -17.45
N LEU A 21 8.00 -23.38 -16.32
CA LEU A 21 6.86 -23.35 -15.42
C LEU A 21 6.75 -21.90 -14.93
N ALA A 22 5.81 -21.15 -15.48
CA ALA A 22 5.43 -19.85 -14.98
C ALA A 22 4.94 -20.07 -13.54
N GLN A 23 5.79 -19.77 -12.57
CA GLN A 23 5.40 -19.71 -11.17
C GLN A 23 4.26 -18.70 -11.10
N SER A 24 3.06 -19.14 -10.73
CA SER A 24 1.92 -18.26 -10.51
C SER A 24 2.29 -17.33 -9.36
N LYS A 25 2.75 -16.13 -9.68
CA LYS A 25 3.01 -15.11 -8.68
C LYS A 25 1.68 -14.82 -8.01
N THR A 26 1.63 -14.99 -6.69
CA THR A 26 0.50 -14.53 -5.88
C THR A 26 0.21 -13.08 -6.27
N PRO A 27 -1.02 -12.76 -6.70
CA PRO A 27 -1.30 -11.44 -7.24
C PRO A 27 -1.13 -10.37 -6.16
N LEU A 28 -0.47 -9.27 -6.52
CA LEU A 28 -0.37 -8.09 -5.66
C LEU A 28 -1.77 -7.67 -5.19
N GLY A 29 -1.99 -7.54 -3.90
CA GLY A 29 -3.27 -7.19 -3.29
C GLY A 29 -3.20 -6.00 -2.34
N PHE A 30 -1.98 -5.61 -1.94
CA PHE A 30 -1.72 -4.53 -1.00
C PHE A 30 -0.37 -3.87 -1.28
N PHE A 31 -0.29 -2.54 -1.09
CA PHE A 31 0.97 -1.81 -1.06
C PHE A 31 0.82 -0.46 -0.35
N ILE A 32 1.94 0.14 0.06
CA ILE A 32 2.05 1.57 0.38
C ILE A 32 2.39 2.32 -0.89
N THR A 33 1.77 3.45 -1.15
CA THR A 33 2.12 4.30 -2.29
C THR A 33 3.60 4.69 -2.25
N SER A 34 4.32 4.53 -3.36
CA SER A 34 5.72 4.98 -3.47
C SER A 34 5.87 6.50 -3.56
N ALA A 35 4.76 7.20 -3.79
CA ALA A 35 4.67 8.65 -3.81
C ALA A 35 3.28 9.10 -3.32
N GLY A 36 3.21 10.23 -2.64
CA GLY A 36 1.97 10.93 -2.33
C GLY A 36 1.49 11.78 -3.50
N SER A 37 0.49 12.64 -3.26
CA SER A 37 0.01 13.61 -4.25
C SER A 37 1.05 14.69 -4.61
N GLY A 38 2.02 14.92 -3.73
CA GLY A 38 2.95 16.07 -3.81
C GLY A 38 2.35 17.36 -3.26
N ASP A 39 1.10 17.32 -2.81
CA ASP A 39 0.33 18.46 -2.30
C ASP A 39 -0.23 18.18 -0.89
N GLY A 40 0.61 17.64 -0.02
CA GLY A 40 0.25 17.27 1.35
C GLY A 40 -0.86 16.22 1.39
N ALA A 41 -1.88 16.47 2.21
CA ALA A 41 -3.06 15.62 2.31
C ALA A 41 -4.18 15.98 1.31
N ASN A 42 -3.95 16.93 0.41
CA ASN A 42 -4.84 17.15 -0.72
C ASN A 42 -4.61 16.05 -1.76
N LEU A 43 -5.44 15.04 -1.72
CA LEU A 43 -5.41 13.88 -2.63
C LEU A 43 -6.42 14.01 -3.77
N GLY A 44 -7.21 15.10 -3.82
CA GLY A 44 -8.38 15.23 -4.69
C GLY A 44 -9.58 14.43 -4.17
N GLY A 45 -9.72 14.37 -2.84
CA GLY A 45 -10.71 13.54 -2.16
C GLY A 45 -10.38 12.05 -2.19
N ILE A 46 -11.31 11.23 -1.70
CA ILE A 46 -11.18 9.76 -1.71
C ILE A 46 -11.03 9.22 -3.14
N ALA A 47 -11.78 9.78 -4.10
CA ALA A 47 -11.71 9.36 -5.49
C ALA A 47 -10.35 9.64 -6.13
N GLY A 48 -9.72 10.77 -5.81
CA GLY A 48 -8.36 11.10 -6.26
C GLY A 48 -7.32 10.14 -5.67
N ALA A 49 -7.45 9.79 -4.39
CA ALA A 49 -6.59 8.79 -3.75
C ALA A 49 -6.73 7.39 -4.40
N ASP A 50 -7.97 6.98 -4.74
CA ASP A 50 -8.21 5.74 -5.48
C ASP A 50 -7.55 5.75 -6.86
N ALA A 51 -7.60 6.89 -7.57
CA ALA A 51 -6.95 7.05 -8.87
C ALA A 51 -5.41 6.94 -8.74
N ILE A 52 -4.81 7.47 -7.66
CA ILE A 52 -3.38 7.30 -7.37
C ILE A 52 -3.07 5.81 -7.16
N CYS A 53 -3.85 5.09 -6.34
CA CYS A 53 -3.70 3.66 -6.13
C CYS A 53 -3.77 2.87 -7.46
N GLN A 54 -4.79 3.14 -8.27
CA GLN A 54 -4.99 2.49 -9.57
C GLN A 54 -3.81 2.74 -10.53
N LYS A 55 -3.31 3.97 -10.57
CA LYS A 55 -2.15 4.36 -11.40
C LYS A 55 -0.88 3.63 -10.99
N LEU A 56 -0.57 3.60 -9.68
CA LEU A 56 0.62 2.93 -9.17
C LEU A 56 0.54 1.42 -9.36
N ALA A 57 -0.62 0.82 -9.11
CA ALA A 57 -0.85 -0.60 -9.37
C ALA A 57 -0.68 -0.96 -10.86
N ALA A 58 -1.20 -0.12 -11.76
CA ALA A 58 -1.03 -0.32 -13.21
C ALA A 58 0.45 -0.26 -13.61
N ALA A 59 1.22 0.69 -13.06
CA ALA A 59 2.65 0.80 -13.30
C ALA A 59 3.45 -0.41 -12.76
N ALA A 60 2.90 -1.15 -11.79
CA ALA A 60 3.46 -2.39 -11.24
C ALA A 60 2.92 -3.67 -11.92
N GLY A 61 2.12 -3.53 -13.00
CA GLY A 61 1.55 -4.67 -13.73
C GLY A 61 0.29 -5.28 -13.10
N ALA A 62 -0.32 -4.60 -12.11
CA ALA A 62 -1.53 -5.05 -11.39
C ALA A 62 -2.76 -4.17 -11.68
N GLY A 63 -2.77 -3.45 -12.82
CA GLY A 63 -3.82 -2.52 -13.20
C GLY A 63 -5.15 -3.16 -13.62
N ASN A 64 -5.19 -4.47 -13.80
CA ASN A 64 -6.40 -5.23 -14.14
C ASN A 64 -7.34 -5.49 -12.94
N ARG A 65 -6.96 -5.03 -11.74
CA ARG A 65 -7.78 -5.09 -10.52
C ARG A 65 -8.32 -3.69 -10.17
N THR A 66 -9.40 -3.64 -9.40
CA THR A 66 -9.91 -2.38 -8.82
C THR A 66 -9.15 -2.07 -7.54
N TRP A 67 -8.48 -0.93 -7.50
CA TRP A 67 -7.70 -0.49 -6.35
C TRP A 67 -8.38 0.62 -5.58
N ARG A 68 -8.31 0.55 -4.27
CA ARG A 68 -8.88 1.51 -3.34
C ARG A 68 -7.85 1.95 -2.30
N ALA A 69 -7.83 3.25 -2.02
CA ALA A 69 -7.10 3.78 -0.89
C ALA A 69 -7.77 3.37 0.43
N TYR A 70 -7.01 2.95 1.41
CA TYR A 70 -7.49 2.73 2.77
C TYR A 70 -7.63 4.09 3.48
N LEU A 71 -8.71 4.76 3.19
CA LEU A 71 -9.03 6.08 3.74
C LEU A 71 -10.47 6.10 4.21
N SER A 72 -10.69 6.54 5.45
CA SER A 72 -12.01 6.96 5.91
C SER A 72 -12.28 8.41 5.49
N GLY A 73 -13.55 8.77 5.43
CA GLY A 73 -13.96 10.13 5.05
C GLY A 73 -15.47 10.29 5.06
N VAL A 74 -15.97 11.17 4.21
CA VAL A 74 -17.40 11.45 4.05
C VAL A 74 -17.76 11.47 2.57
N GLU A 75 -18.82 10.78 2.17
CA GLU A 75 -19.40 10.87 0.83
C GLU A 75 -20.93 11.10 0.96
N ASN A 76 -21.44 12.09 0.23
CA ASN A 76 -22.86 12.46 0.29
C ASN A 76 -23.38 12.71 1.72
N GLY A 77 -22.56 13.32 2.58
CA GLY A 77 -22.88 13.61 3.98
C GLY A 77 -22.90 12.38 4.92
N LYS A 78 -22.47 11.21 4.45
CA LYS A 78 -22.39 9.98 5.24
C LYS A 78 -20.95 9.56 5.50
N PRO A 79 -20.66 9.01 6.69
CA PRO A 79 -19.34 8.43 6.96
C PRO A 79 -19.01 7.30 5.99
N VAL A 80 -17.78 7.29 5.51
CA VAL A 80 -17.19 6.23 4.70
C VAL A 80 -16.08 5.58 5.51
N ASN A 81 -16.20 4.31 5.79
CA ASN A 81 -15.22 3.55 6.55
C ASN A 81 -14.14 2.99 5.61
N ALA A 82 -12.88 3.16 5.93
CA ALA A 82 -11.78 2.60 5.15
C ALA A 82 -11.89 1.08 5.01
N ARG A 83 -12.27 0.38 6.09
CA ARG A 83 -12.44 -1.08 6.13
C ARG A 83 -13.47 -1.63 5.13
N ASP A 84 -14.50 -0.85 4.81
CA ASP A 84 -15.59 -1.29 3.94
C ASP A 84 -15.28 -1.08 2.45
N ARG A 85 -14.19 -0.36 2.14
CA ARG A 85 -13.79 0.00 0.78
C ARG A 85 -12.83 -0.99 0.14
N ILE A 86 -12.10 -1.75 0.94
CA ILE A 86 -10.93 -2.52 0.51
C ILE A 86 -11.24 -3.95 0.06
N GLY A 87 -12.52 -4.37 0.10
CA GLY A 87 -12.94 -5.73 -0.26
C GLY A 87 -12.70 -6.75 0.86
N PRO A 88 -12.92 -8.04 0.60
CA PRO A 88 -12.89 -9.09 1.62
C PRO A 88 -11.49 -9.66 1.93
N GLY A 89 -10.49 -9.43 1.08
CA GLY A 89 -9.19 -10.12 1.14
C GLY A 89 -9.20 -11.47 0.39
N PRO A 90 -8.19 -12.34 0.53
CA PRO A 90 -6.93 -12.06 1.19
C PRO A 90 -6.05 -11.06 0.40
N TRP A 91 -5.14 -10.37 1.12
CA TRP A 91 -4.23 -9.42 0.49
C TRP A 91 -2.78 -9.86 0.65
N PHE A 92 -2.02 -9.71 -0.43
CA PHE A 92 -0.62 -10.07 -0.51
C PHE A 92 0.20 -8.86 -0.95
N ASN A 93 1.39 -8.70 -0.40
CA ASN A 93 2.32 -7.67 -0.83
C ASN A 93 3.05 -8.06 -2.14
N ALA A 94 3.89 -7.16 -2.65
CA ALA A 94 4.63 -7.37 -3.90
C ALA A 94 5.63 -8.55 -3.88
N LYS A 95 5.95 -9.08 -2.69
CA LYS A 95 6.79 -10.28 -2.52
C LYS A 95 5.95 -11.54 -2.32
N GLY A 96 4.62 -11.47 -2.44
CA GLY A 96 3.72 -12.60 -2.26
C GLY A 96 3.49 -13.02 -0.80
N VAL A 97 3.87 -12.17 0.15
CA VAL A 97 3.58 -12.41 1.57
C VAL A 97 2.15 -11.99 1.86
N GLN A 98 1.36 -12.90 2.41
CA GLN A 98 0.00 -12.60 2.85
C GLN A 98 0.02 -11.65 4.04
N LEU A 99 -0.65 -10.50 3.90
CA LEU A 99 -0.77 -9.50 4.94
C LEU A 99 -1.87 -9.84 5.95
N ALA A 100 -3.01 -10.22 5.43
CA ALA A 100 -4.18 -10.68 6.17
C ALA A 100 -5.09 -11.51 5.27
N ALA A 101 -5.84 -12.44 5.84
CA ALA A 101 -6.80 -13.26 5.12
C ALA A 101 -8.13 -12.54 4.87
N ASN A 102 -8.50 -11.60 5.74
CA ASN A 102 -9.75 -10.88 5.71
C ASN A 102 -9.69 -9.58 6.52
N VAL A 103 -10.77 -8.79 6.50
CA VAL A 103 -10.87 -7.49 7.19
C VAL A 103 -10.68 -7.63 8.71
N ALA A 104 -11.22 -8.69 9.32
CA ALA A 104 -11.09 -8.88 10.78
C ALA A 104 -9.65 -9.16 11.19
N GLU A 105 -8.93 -10.03 10.44
CA GLU A 105 -7.53 -10.29 10.68
C GLU A 105 -6.67 -9.05 10.43
N LEU A 106 -6.96 -8.26 9.39
CA LEU A 106 -6.24 -7.03 9.08
C LEU A 106 -6.25 -6.03 10.25
N HIS A 107 -7.35 -5.96 11.01
CA HIS A 107 -7.51 -5.08 12.18
C HIS A 107 -7.19 -5.79 13.51
N SER A 108 -6.44 -6.87 13.47
CA SER A 108 -5.97 -7.61 14.65
C SER A 108 -4.44 -7.62 14.74
N GLU A 109 -3.93 -8.14 15.84
CA GLU A 109 -2.48 -8.35 16.02
C GLU A 109 -1.90 -9.43 15.10
N ALA A 110 -2.75 -10.27 14.48
CA ALA A 110 -2.32 -11.30 13.53
C ALA A 110 -1.94 -10.73 12.15
N ALA A 111 -2.35 -9.49 11.84
CA ALA A 111 -1.99 -8.83 10.59
C ALA A 111 -0.47 -8.67 10.47
N LYS A 112 0.07 -9.07 9.32
CA LYS A 112 1.50 -8.93 9.02
C LYS A 112 1.83 -7.54 8.46
N THR A 113 1.16 -6.51 9.00
CA THR A 113 1.56 -5.12 8.83
C THR A 113 2.83 -4.88 9.65
N GLY A 114 3.68 -3.99 9.20
CA GLY A 114 5.00 -3.75 9.78
C GLY A 114 5.97 -3.48 8.64
N LYS A 115 7.18 -3.01 8.94
CA LYS A 115 8.15 -2.57 7.95
C LYS A 115 8.41 -3.62 6.84
N GLU A 116 8.50 -4.90 7.24
CA GLU A 116 8.78 -6.01 6.30
C GLU A 116 7.57 -6.41 5.44
N GLY A 117 6.35 -6.24 5.98
CA GLY A 117 5.11 -6.57 5.28
C GLY A 117 4.60 -5.42 4.42
N SER A 118 4.81 -4.19 4.87
CA SER A 118 4.26 -2.96 4.28
C SER A 118 5.20 -2.38 3.22
N LEU A 119 5.18 -2.98 2.04
CA LEU A 119 6.05 -2.62 0.91
C LEU A 119 5.33 -1.70 -0.09
N THR A 120 6.09 -1.02 -0.95
CA THR A 120 5.54 -0.29 -2.09
C THR A 120 4.98 -1.24 -3.16
N GLU A 121 4.27 -0.70 -4.16
CA GLU A 121 3.76 -1.45 -5.32
C GLU A 121 4.84 -2.20 -6.10
N LYS A 122 6.11 -1.77 -5.99
CA LYS A 122 7.28 -2.40 -6.62
C LYS A 122 8.08 -3.30 -5.67
N GLY A 123 7.60 -3.46 -4.43
CA GLY A 123 8.26 -4.32 -3.43
C GLY A 123 9.46 -3.66 -2.74
N ALA A 124 9.61 -2.35 -2.86
CA ALA A 124 10.62 -1.60 -2.09
C ALA A 124 10.14 -1.41 -0.65
N THR A 125 11.08 -1.44 0.28
CA THR A 125 10.83 -1.09 1.69
C THR A 125 10.59 0.42 1.79
N VAL A 126 9.61 0.81 2.60
CA VAL A 126 9.34 2.20 2.96
C VAL A 126 10.15 2.53 4.22
N ASN A 127 10.75 3.71 4.26
CA ASN A 127 11.49 4.16 5.42
C ASN A 127 10.58 4.23 6.66
N GLY A 128 11.05 3.66 7.75
CA GLY A 128 10.36 3.62 9.03
C GLY A 128 10.97 4.60 10.05
N ARG A 129 10.54 4.46 11.30
CA ARG A 129 11.12 5.20 12.41
C ARG A 129 12.61 4.87 12.56
N GLY A 130 13.44 5.91 12.66
CA GLY A 130 14.90 5.78 12.74
C GLY A 130 15.62 5.82 11.39
N ASP A 131 14.92 5.70 10.28
CA ASP A 131 15.49 5.92 8.95
C ASP A 131 15.53 7.43 8.60
N THR A 132 16.30 7.78 7.58
CA THR A 132 16.40 9.15 7.06
C THR A 132 16.14 9.16 5.55
N PRO A 133 15.07 9.86 5.05
CA PRO A 133 14.04 10.52 5.85
C PRO A 133 13.13 9.52 6.55
N ASN A 134 12.56 9.91 7.71
CA ASN A 134 11.48 9.15 8.32
C ASN A 134 10.18 9.38 7.53
N THR A 135 9.53 8.30 7.11
CA THR A 135 8.27 8.34 6.33
C THR A 135 7.26 7.30 6.83
N HIS A 136 7.27 7.01 8.14
CA HIS A 136 6.49 5.91 8.69
C HIS A 136 5.00 6.20 8.86
N ASP A 137 4.61 7.47 8.88
CA ASP A 137 3.21 7.88 9.04
C ASP A 137 2.45 7.80 7.73
N MET A 138 1.38 6.99 7.75
CA MET A 138 0.46 6.81 6.62
C MET A 138 -0.84 7.55 6.86
N LEU A 139 -1.36 8.24 5.86
CA LEU A 139 -2.69 8.84 5.90
C LEU A 139 -3.75 7.73 5.92
N THR A 140 -4.73 7.83 6.86
CA THR A 140 -5.82 6.85 6.99
C THR A 140 -7.16 7.48 7.34
N GLY A 141 -7.19 8.51 8.20
CA GLY A 141 -8.42 9.11 8.69
C GLY A 141 -9.32 8.15 9.48
N SER A 142 -8.76 7.05 9.98
CA SER A 142 -9.53 5.92 10.50
C SER A 142 -9.31 5.69 11.97
N GLN A 143 -10.33 5.17 12.65
CA GLN A 143 -10.23 4.56 13.97
C GLN A 143 -9.48 3.23 13.90
N LEU A 144 -9.14 2.64 15.04
CA LEU A 144 -8.41 1.37 15.15
C LEU A 144 -9.06 0.22 14.35
N ASP A 145 -10.38 0.17 14.35
CA ASP A 145 -11.17 -0.84 13.66
C ASP A 145 -11.42 -0.52 12.17
N GLY A 146 -10.87 0.59 11.67
CA GLY A 146 -11.01 1.02 10.27
C GLY A 146 -12.30 1.78 9.95
N THR A 147 -13.08 2.17 10.97
CA THR A 147 -14.25 3.03 10.79
C THR A 147 -13.87 4.50 10.77
N ALA A 148 -14.74 5.34 10.21
CA ALA A 148 -14.60 6.79 10.24
C ALA A 148 -14.85 7.34 11.66
N PHE A 149 -14.21 8.45 12.00
CA PHE A 149 -14.57 9.21 13.20
C PHE A 149 -15.94 9.87 13.04
N THR A 150 -16.70 9.96 14.14
CA THR A 150 -18.04 10.56 14.19
C THR A 150 -18.16 11.57 15.33
N ASP A 151 -17.03 12.07 15.82
CA ASP A 151 -16.95 13.02 16.95
C ASP A 151 -17.08 14.49 16.53
N GLY A 152 -17.31 14.75 15.23
CA GLY A 152 -17.44 16.09 14.67
C GLY A 152 -16.12 16.82 14.44
N GLN A 153 -14.97 16.17 14.68
CA GLN A 153 -13.65 16.74 14.42
C GLN A 153 -13.16 16.33 13.01
N ASP A 154 -12.25 17.15 12.45
CA ASP A 154 -11.60 16.82 11.19
C ASP A 154 -10.40 15.89 11.41
N HIS A 155 -10.54 14.66 10.98
CA HIS A 155 -9.50 13.62 10.98
C HIS A 155 -9.00 13.27 9.58
N THR A 156 -9.38 14.05 8.55
CA THR A 156 -9.23 13.71 7.14
C THR A 156 -8.71 14.85 6.28
N CYS A 157 -8.19 15.92 6.90
CA CYS A 157 -7.77 17.09 6.15
C CYS A 157 -8.85 17.59 5.17
N ASN A 158 -10.03 17.90 5.73
CA ASN A 158 -11.20 18.32 4.94
C ASN A 158 -11.54 17.30 3.85
N ASN A 159 -11.71 16.05 4.25
CA ASN A 159 -12.05 14.93 3.36
C ASN A 159 -11.04 14.76 2.20
N TRP A 160 -9.74 14.85 2.53
CA TRP A 160 -8.61 14.67 1.62
C TRP A 160 -8.54 15.74 0.53
N ALA A 161 -9.04 16.94 0.83
CA ALA A 161 -9.07 18.09 -0.08
C ALA A 161 -8.29 19.31 0.45
N SER A 162 -7.57 19.19 1.58
CA SER A 162 -6.79 20.28 2.18
C SER A 162 -5.30 19.97 2.22
N ASN A 163 -4.49 20.95 1.84
CA ASN A 163 -3.05 20.98 2.01
C ASN A 163 -2.59 22.04 3.04
N SER A 164 -3.51 22.59 3.85
CA SER A 164 -3.26 23.72 4.77
C SER A 164 -3.88 23.49 6.14
N THR A 165 -5.19 23.69 6.27
CA THR A 165 -5.94 23.60 7.53
C THR A 165 -6.45 22.20 7.81
N GLY A 166 -6.69 21.89 9.08
CA GLY A 166 -7.18 20.59 9.53
C GLY A 166 -6.05 19.67 10.01
N SER A 167 -6.41 18.42 10.25
CA SER A 167 -5.46 17.34 10.53
C SER A 167 -5.97 16.02 9.97
N ALA A 168 -5.06 15.06 9.79
CA ALA A 168 -5.40 13.70 9.41
C ALA A 168 -5.02 12.73 10.53
N GLN A 169 -5.85 11.70 10.77
CA GLN A 169 -5.42 10.55 11.55
C GLN A 169 -4.42 9.74 10.72
N LEU A 170 -3.33 9.32 11.37
CA LEU A 170 -2.20 8.62 10.78
C LEU A 170 -2.02 7.24 11.41
N GLY A 171 -1.44 6.31 10.65
CA GLY A 171 -0.99 5.02 11.15
C GLY A 171 0.51 4.82 10.93
N HIS A 172 1.16 4.01 11.76
CA HIS A 172 2.57 3.67 11.64
C HIS A 172 2.75 2.38 10.83
N HIS A 173 3.20 2.48 9.57
CA HIS A 173 3.37 1.29 8.73
C HIS A 173 4.38 0.29 9.28
N ASP A 174 5.34 0.76 10.09
CA ASP A 174 6.38 -0.06 10.73
C ASP A 174 5.98 -0.51 12.15
N ARG A 175 4.78 -0.13 12.63
CA ARG A 175 4.25 -0.43 13.97
C ARG A 175 5.16 0.06 15.10
N GLN A 176 5.85 1.16 14.89
CA GLN A 176 6.75 1.78 15.86
C GLN A 176 6.44 3.26 15.97
N GLY A 177 6.44 3.81 17.17
CA GLY A 177 6.24 5.24 17.28
C GLY A 177 5.84 5.72 18.67
N GLY A 178 5.32 6.94 18.68
CA GLY A 178 4.65 7.58 19.79
C GLY A 178 3.15 7.72 19.53
N GLY A 179 2.49 8.60 20.31
CA GLY A 179 1.06 8.87 20.17
C GLY A 179 0.17 7.96 21.03
N ALA A 180 -1.13 8.04 20.80
CA ALA A 180 -2.12 7.31 21.58
C ALA A 180 -2.05 5.79 21.36
N ASN A 181 -1.76 5.37 20.13
CA ASN A 181 -1.69 3.96 19.73
C ASN A 181 -0.39 3.70 18.97
N PRO A 182 0.78 3.67 19.64
CA PRO A 182 2.09 3.72 18.98
C PRO A 182 2.41 2.57 18.03
N THR A 183 1.75 1.43 18.18
CA THR A 183 1.94 0.24 17.34
C THR A 183 0.82 0.05 16.31
N SER A 184 -0.12 1.00 16.22
CA SER A 184 -1.23 0.89 15.27
C SER A 184 -0.78 1.24 13.85
N TRP A 185 -1.01 0.32 12.93
CA TRP A 185 -0.71 0.55 11.52
C TRP A 185 -1.66 1.57 10.86
N ASN A 186 -2.86 1.77 11.42
CA ASN A 186 -3.91 2.59 10.81
C ASN A 186 -4.43 3.75 11.68
N SER A 187 -4.13 3.80 12.99
CA SER A 187 -4.70 4.81 13.89
C SER A 187 -3.78 5.11 15.07
N ALA A 188 -2.61 5.68 14.80
CA ALA A 188 -1.59 5.97 15.82
C ALA A 188 -1.79 7.34 16.47
N HIS A 189 -1.88 8.40 15.71
CA HIS A 189 -2.03 9.80 16.18
C HIS A 189 -2.48 10.72 15.03
N ALA A 190 -2.82 11.96 15.38
CA ALA A 190 -3.12 13.01 14.41
C ALA A 190 -1.84 13.62 13.81
N SER A 191 -1.92 14.11 12.57
CA SER A 191 -0.87 14.92 11.96
C SER A 191 -0.81 16.33 12.57
N LYS A 192 0.34 17.01 12.46
CA LYS A 192 0.49 18.42 12.84
C LYS A 192 -0.33 19.37 11.96
N GLY A 193 -0.78 18.92 10.83
CA GLY A 193 -1.57 19.65 9.84
C GLY A 193 -1.56 18.94 8.50
N CYS A 194 -2.15 19.57 7.49
CA CYS A 194 -2.41 18.96 6.19
C CYS A 194 -1.38 19.29 5.11
N SER A 195 -0.50 20.29 5.33
CA SER A 195 0.53 20.62 4.36
C SER A 195 1.61 19.54 4.27
N GLN A 196 2.28 19.45 3.11
CA GLN A 196 3.40 18.53 2.93
C GLN A 196 4.47 18.71 4.03
N ALA A 197 4.78 19.95 4.40
CA ALA A 197 5.74 20.25 5.46
C ALA A 197 5.27 19.75 6.84
N ASN A 198 3.97 19.87 7.15
CA ASN A 198 3.40 19.35 8.40
C ASN A 198 3.42 17.82 8.44
N LEU A 199 3.12 17.14 7.33
CA LEU A 199 3.19 15.70 7.25
C LEU A 199 4.64 15.20 7.43
N VAL A 200 5.60 15.83 6.77
CA VAL A 200 7.03 15.54 6.96
C VAL A 200 7.47 15.81 8.39
N GLY A 201 7.06 16.95 8.95
CA GLY A 201 7.37 17.31 10.36
C GLY A 201 6.68 16.43 11.40
N THR A 202 5.67 15.64 11.01
CA THR A 202 5.05 14.63 11.88
C THR A 202 5.84 13.31 11.83
N GLY A 203 6.33 12.90 10.67
CA GLY A 203 7.05 11.64 10.45
C GLY A 203 6.58 10.89 9.22
N GLY A 204 5.86 11.57 8.32
CA GLY A 204 5.31 11.00 7.09
C GLY A 204 5.81 11.69 5.82
N ALA A 205 5.18 11.38 4.71
CA ALA A 205 5.44 12.00 3.41
C ALA A 205 4.15 12.16 2.57
N GLY A 206 2.98 12.05 3.19
CA GLY A 206 1.70 12.03 2.48
C GLY A 206 1.42 10.70 1.77
N LEU A 207 2.05 9.62 2.23
CA LEU A 207 1.84 8.26 1.73
C LEU A 207 0.61 7.63 2.38
N PHE A 208 0.03 6.62 1.72
CA PHE A 208 -1.14 5.88 2.20
C PHE A 208 -1.18 4.46 1.64
N TYR A 209 -2.06 3.64 2.19
CA TYR A 209 -2.20 2.24 1.80
C TYR A 209 -3.18 2.09 0.64
N CYS A 210 -2.87 1.17 -0.26
CA CYS A 210 -3.71 0.76 -1.37
C CYS A 210 -4.04 -0.74 -1.28
N PHE A 211 -5.30 -1.06 -1.48
CA PHE A 211 -5.81 -2.43 -1.45
C PHE A 211 -6.54 -2.76 -2.74
N ALA A 212 -6.37 -3.97 -3.23
CA ALA A 212 -7.18 -4.50 -4.31
C ALA A 212 -8.54 -4.94 -3.75
N ALA A 213 -9.58 -4.20 -4.11
CA ALA A 213 -10.95 -4.43 -3.65
C ALA A 213 -11.65 -5.57 -4.43
N LYS A 214 -11.22 -5.82 -5.67
CA LYS A 214 -11.69 -6.92 -6.56
C LYS A 214 -10.56 -7.41 -7.43
#